data_5c4e532f1533c6b2fb06bf43ca87addb
#
_entry.id   5c4e532f1533c6b2fb06bf43ca87addb
#
_cell.length_a   1.000
_cell.length_b   1.000
_cell.length_c   1.000
_cell.angle_alpha   90.00
_cell.angle_beta   90.00
_cell.angle_gamma   90.00
#
_symmetry.space_group_name_H-M   'P 1'
#
loop_
_entity.id
_entity.type
_entity.pdbx_description
1 polymer ?
#
loop_
_entity_poly.entity_id
_entity_poly.type
_entity_poly.pdbx_seq_one_letter_code
_entity_poly.pdbx_strand_id
1 'polypeptide(L)'
;MLRKFFDFQLSLTDKGKPFEHLRPLVSALDTFFYEPAYRTQKRPHIRDAIDLKRWMMLVVFALVPCIIMAIWNSGVQKFIYEGENFSLMSDYLRASESLSGYFSFCFSEGRWAHILKAGLIAFLPIMLISYAVGGFWEVLFAIIRRHEVSEGFLVTGMLFALILPSTIPYWMVVVGVSAGVVIGKEIFGGTGMNILNPALVCRAFLFFAFPTKMTGPVWVGTNPTTISQSVTKMNEEEGLLNSPDGISQASPLNFFNVSPAIKRVHIDAIAANHGKEVVTAPIVERQFRHYQKRLKLTKSLEDLSSKQLEGFITTPLEKGGLGLSPENYSDAVHFYELRFGQKHLTNGNFFFGNRIGSMGETSVLACLLGAFLLIFTRIGCWRTMLAIAIGAYACAFIFEWSAMHLGPHGGAFNAAKYALPAYKHLLLGSLVFGLVFMATDPVSSPGMKRARWLYGILIGTMVIVIRTINPAFPEGVMLAILFGNVFAPLLDHFALNSFRKRYGKKSAALH
;
A
#
# COMPACT_ATOMS: atom_id res chain seq x y z
N MET A 1 -41.56 -13.12 -11.12
CA MET A 1 -40.89 -13.91 -12.17
C MET A 1 -39.55 -14.51 -11.70
N LEU A 2 -38.65 -13.72 -11.22
CA LEU A 2 -37.30 -14.18 -10.78
C LEU A 2 -37.34 -15.32 -9.72
N ARG A 3 -38.22 -15.24 -8.70
CA ARG A 3 -38.36 -16.30 -7.69
C ARG A 3 -38.75 -17.64 -8.31
N LYS A 4 -39.78 -17.65 -9.21
CA LYS A 4 -40.22 -18.87 -9.92
C LYS A 4 -39.11 -19.47 -10.78
N PHE A 5 -38.23 -18.65 -11.34
CA PHE A 5 -37.06 -19.10 -12.09
C PHE A 5 -36.06 -19.82 -11.22
N PHE A 6 -35.70 -19.23 -10.06
CA PHE A 6 -34.80 -19.89 -9.11
C PHE A 6 -35.40 -21.14 -8.48
N ASP A 7 -36.69 -21.13 -8.12
CA ASP A 7 -37.40 -22.32 -7.62
C ASP A 7 -37.37 -23.46 -8.65
N PHE A 8 -37.53 -23.14 -9.94
CA PHE A 8 -37.39 -24.12 -11.02
C PHE A 8 -35.96 -24.64 -11.15
N GLN A 9 -34.96 -23.77 -11.12
CA GLN A 9 -33.53 -24.20 -11.17
C GLN A 9 -33.16 -25.06 -9.95
N LEU A 10 -33.59 -24.67 -8.75
CA LEU A 10 -33.38 -25.45 -7.53
C LEU A 10 -34.05 -26.83 -7.64
N SER A 11 -35.25 -26.89 -8.23
CA SER A 11 -35.95 -28.16 -8.46
C SER A 11 -35.23 -29.09 -9.45
N LEU A 12 -34.46 -28.56 -10.40
CA LEU A 12 -33.63 -29.35 -11.33
C LEU A 12 -32.36 -29.88 -10.70
N THR A 13 -31.89 -29.22 -9.62
CA THR A 13 -30.64 -29.56 -8.91
C THR A 13 -30.89 -30.32 -7.60
N ASP A 14 -32.11 -30.81 -7.34
CA ASP A 14 -32.43 -31.66 -6.17
C ASP A 14 -31.70 -33.00 -6.21
N LYS A 15 -31.54 -33.60 -5.02
CA LYS A 15 -30.87 -34.90 -4.86
C LYS A 15 -31.48 -35.99 -5.77
N GLY A 16 -30.59 -36.66 -6.51
CA GLY A 16 -30.98 -37.70 -7.46
C GLY A 16 -31.31 -37.22 -8.85
N LYS A 17 -31.17 -35.93 -9.18
CA LYS A 17 -31.35 -35.38 -10.53
C LYS A 17 -30.01 -35.20 -11.24
N PRO A 18 -30.00 -35.16 -12.60
CA PRO A 18 -28.76 -35.09 -13.39
C PRO A 18 -27.89 -33.87 -13.12
N PHE A 19 -28.50 -32.78 -12.62
CA PHE A 19 -27.81 -31.52 -12.33
C PHE A 19 -27.53 -31.30 -10.81
N GLU A 20 -27.59 -32.33 -9.98
CA GLU A 20 -27.32 -32.24 -8.53
C GLU A 20 -25.99 -31.57 -8.22
N HIS A 21 -24.96 -31.82 -9.04
CA HIS A 21 -23.62 -31.26 -8.86
C HIS A 21 -23.57 -29.72 -9.00
N LEU A 22 -24.54 -29.13 -9.72
CA LEU A 22 -24.64 -27.66 -9.89
C LEU A 22 -25.45 -26.98 -8.79
N ARG A 23 -25.99 -27.74 -7.82
CA ARG A 23 -26.76 -27.19 -6.70
C ARG A 23 -26.03 -26.09 -5.94
N PRO A 24 -24.70 -26.17 -5.62
CA PRO A 24 -23.98 -25.10 -4.94
C PRO A 24 -24.01 -23.77 -5.71
N LEU A 25 -23.91 -23.81 -7.03
CA LEU A 25 -23.94 -22.63 -7.89
C LEU A 25 -25.35 -21.99 -7.92
N VAL A 26 -26.39 -22.81 -8.13
CA VAL A 26 -27.77 -22.33 -8.17
C VAL A 26 -28.20 -21.77 -6.80
N SER A 27 -27.82 -22.44 -5.72
CA SER A 27 -28.05 -21.98 -4.35
C SER A 27 -27.33 -20.64 -4.08
N ALA A 28 -26.10 -20.47 -4.54
CA ALA A 28 -25.36 -19.21 -4.40
C ALA A 28 -26.05 -18.05 -5.15
N LEU A 29 -26.54 -18.31 -6.36
CA LEU A 29 -27.28 -17.32 -7.14
C LEU A 29 -28.64 -16.98 -6.50
N ASP A 30 -29.37 -17.98 -5.99
CA ASP A 30 -30.63 -17.75 -5.27
C ASP A 30 -30.40 -16.93 -4.00
N THR A 31 -29.39 -17.27 -3.23
CA THR A 31 -29.07 -16.58 -1.97
C THR A 31 -28.50 -15.17 -2.18
N PHE A 32 -27.96 -14.87 -3.35
CA PHE A 32 -27.55 -13.50 -3.71
C PHE A 32 -28.76 -12.56 -3.86
N PHE A 33 -29.87 -13.06 -4.44
CA PHE A 33 -31.08 -12.28 -4.64
C PHE A 33 -32.10 -12.41 -3.51
N TYR A 34 -32.12 -13.55 -2.80
CA TYR A 34 -33.10 -13.88 -1.79
C TYR A 34 -32.45 -14.43 -0.52
N GLU A 35 -33.01 -14.07 0.62
CA GLU A 35 -32.57 -14.60 1.91
C GLU A 35 -32.99 -16.08 2.03
N PRO A 36 -32.07 -17.01 2.39
CA PRO A 36 -32.41 -18.42 2.53
C PRO A 36 -33.45 -18.63 3.64
N ALA A 37 -34.45 -19.44 3.37
CA ALA A 37 -35.55 -19.73 4.29
C ALA A 37 -35.18 -20.75 5.38
N TYR A 38 -33.89 -20.87 5.76
CA TYR A 38 -33.46 -21.80 6.81
C TYR A 38 -33.97 -21.34 8.18
N ARG A 39 -34.86 -22.13 8.75
CA ARG A 39 -35.36 -21.98 10.12
C ARG A 39 -35.01 -23.25 10.92
N THR A 40 -34.48 -23.08 12.13
CA THR A 40 -34.30 -24.17 13.05
C THR A 40 -35.68 -24.75 13.46
N GLN A 41 -35.91 -26.03 13.17
CA GLN A 41 -37.18 -26.69 13.43
C GLN A 41 -37.25 -27.32 14.83
N LYS A 42 -36.10 -27.48 15.49
CA LYS A 42 -35.98 -28.13 16.84
C LYS A 42 -35.36 -27.17 17.83
N ARG A 43 -35.80 -27.19 19.07
CA ARG A 43 -35.21 -26.47 20.22
C ARG A 43 -33.88 -27.07 20.63
N PRO A 44 -32.89 -26.27 21.13
CA PRO A 44 -32.91 -24.82 21.37
C PRO A 44 -32.67 -24.02 20.10
N HIS A 45 -33.32 -22.84 19.97
CA HIS A 45 -33.10 -21.92 18.86
C HIS A 45 -31.98 -20.95 19.24
N ILE A 46 -30.78 -21.22 18.78
CA ILE A 46 -29.63 -20.29 18.91
C ILE A 46 -29.42 -19.66 17.54
N ARG A 47 -29.41 -18.33 17.50
CA ARG A 47 -29.17 -17.56 16.28
C ARG A 47 -28.06 -16.55 16.54
N ASP A 48 -27.13 -16.44 15.58
CA ASP A 48 -26.12 -15.40 15.62
C ASP A 48 -26.76 -14.02 15.42
N ALA A 49 -26.17 -13.01 16.05
CA ALA A 49 -26.65 -11.63 15.96
C ALA A 49 -26.52 -11.05 14.55
N ILE A 50 -25.55 -11.51 13.78
CA ILE A 50 -25.27 -11.06 12.40
C ILE A 50 -24.93 -12.28 11.55
N ASP A 51 -25.60 -12.46 10.42
CA ASP A 51 -25.30 -13.49 9.44
C ASP A 51 -23.96 -13.21 8.76
N LEU A 52 -23.21 -14.25 8.41
CA LEU A 52 -21.90 -14.16 7.74
C LEU A 52 -21.98 -13.30 6.47
N LYS A 53 -23.08 -13.41 5.71
CA LYS A 53 -23.35 -12.59 4.52
C LYS A 53 -23.34 -11.10 4.82
N ARG A 54 -24.12 -10.68 5.82
CA ARG A 54 -24.18 -9.28 6.25
C ARG A 54 -22.84 -8.77 6.72
N TRP A 55 -22.10 -9.64 7.40
CA TRP A 55 -20.78 -9.32 7.88
C TRP A 55 -19.80 -9.03 6.73
N MET A 56 -19.73 -9.92 5.72
CA MET A 56 -18.89 -9.73 4.53
C MET A 56 -19.33 -8.52 3.70
N MET A 57 -20.63 -8.30 3.53
CA MET A 57 -21.16 -7.11 2.84
C MET A 57 -20.76 -5.80 3.53
N LEU A 58 -20.78 -5.74 4.85
CA LEU A 58 -20.35 -4.54 5.59
C LEU A 58 -18.87 -4.24 5.40
N VAL A 59 -18.02 -5.27 5.26
CA VAL A 59 -16.60 -5.07 4.89
C VAL A 59 -16.47 -4.49 3.48
N VAL A 60 -17.26 -4.97 2.52
CA VAL A 60 -17.28 -4.41 1.16
C VAL A 60 -17.75 -2.96 1.17
N PHE A 61 -18.79 -2.62 1.95
CA PHE A 61 -19.21 -1.22 2.13
C PHE A 61 -18.13 -0.35 2.78
N ALA A 62 -17.39 -0.90 3.73
CA ALA A 62 -16.27 -0.19 4.35
C ALA A 62 -15.11 0.07 3.37
N LEU A 63 -14.99 -0.72 2.30
CA LEU A 63 -14.01 -0.54 1.23
C LEU A 63 -14.45 0.51 0.18
N VAL A 64 -15.73 0.89 0.12
CA VAL A 64 -16.24 1.84 -0.90
C VAL A 64 -15.43 3.14 -0.96
N PRO A 65 -15.08 3.83 0.14
CA PRO A 65 -14.24 5.02 0.09
C PRO A 65 -12.87 4.75 -0.57
N CYS A 66 -12.28 3.59 -0.29
CA CYS A 66 -11.01 3.18 -0.89
C CYS A 66 -11.16 2.87 -2.39
N ILE A 67 -12.29 2.30 -2.82
CA ILE A 67 -12.60 2.04 -4.24
C ILE A 67 -12.75 3.37 -4.99
N ILE A 68 -13.48 4.33 -4.43
CA ILE A 68 -13.64 5.66 -5.03
C ILE A 68 -12.27 6.33 -5.20
N MET A 69 -11.43 6.28 -4.17
CA MET A 69 -10.08 6.84 -4.23
C MET A 69 -9.16 6.05 -5.17
N ALA A 70 -9.32 4.74 -5.28
CA ALA A 70 -8.58 3.91 -6.24
C ALA A 70 -8.88 4.35 -7.68
N ILE A 71 -10.14 4.51 -8.03
CA ILE A 71 -10.57 4.97 -9.36
C ILE A 71 -10.07 6.39 -9.60
N TRP A 72 -10.27 7.30 -8.63
CA TRP A 72 -9.87 8.69 -8.76
C TRP A 72 -8.35 8.85 -8.93
N ASN A 73 -7.58 8.29 -8.03
CA ASN A 73 -6.13 8.45 -8.03
C ASN A 73 -5.45 7.75 -9.22
N SER A 74 -5.88 6.54 -9.57
CA SER A 74 -5.39 5.85 -10.78
C SER A 74 -5.74 6.63 -12.05
N GLY A 75 -6.92 7.25 -12.07
CA GLY A 75 -7.36 8.10 -13.16
C GLY A 75 -6.53 9.38 -13.30
N VAL A 76 -6.25 10.07 -12.19
CA VAL A 76 -5.39 11.25 -12.17
C VAL A 76 -3.98 10.90 -12.67
N GLN A 77 -3.40 9.83 -12.14
CA GLN A 77 -2.07 9.39 -12.55
C GLN A 77 -2.04 9.05 -14.05
N LYS A 78 -3.02 8.28 -14.53
CA LYS A 78 -3.11 7.91 -15.94
C LYS A 78 -3.31 9.13 -16.84
N PHE A 79 -4.21 10.04 -16.50
CA PHE A 79 -4.51 11.26 -17.24
C PHE A 79 -3.28 12.16 -17.42
N ILE A 80 -2.50 12.34 -16.33
CA ILE A 80 -1.31 13.21 -16.34
C ILE A 80 -0.19 12.61 -17.20
N TYR A 81 0.00 11.31 -17.11
CA TYR A 81 1.13 10.64 -17.78
C TYR A 81 0.83 10.17 -19.20
N GLU A 82 -0.43 9.94 -19.59
CA GLU A 82 -0.79 9.61 -20.98
C GLU A 82 -0.85 10.84 -21.90
N GLY A 83 -0.98 12.04 -21.31
CA GLY A 83 -1.18 13.28 -22.08
C GLY A 83 0.03 13.74 -22.90
N GLU A 84 1.20 13.09 -22.81
CA GLU A 84 2.47 13.48 -23.47
C GLU A 84 2.84 14.97 -23.34
N ASN A 85 2.05 15.76 -22.61
CA ASN A 85 2.20 17.19 -22.43
C ASN A 85 2.92 17.49 -21.10
N PHE A 86 4.16 17.90 -21.22
CA PHE A 86 4.95 18.34 -20.07
C PHE A 86 4.32 19.51 -19.31
N SER A 87 3.69 20.45 -20.02
CA SER A 87 2.98 21.56 -19.40
C SER A 87 1.89 21.08 -18.42
N LEU A 88 1.10 20.07 -18.81
CA LEU A 88 0.05 19.50 -17.96
C LEU A 88 0.63 18.88 -16.69
N MET A 89 1.76 18.22 -16.80
CA MET A 89 2.44 17.60 -15.65
C MET A 89 3.03 18.67 -14.72
N SER A 90 3.65 19.71 -15.25
CA SER A 90 4.18 20.83 -14.45
C SER A 90 3.06 21.57 -13.73
N ASP A 91 1.94 21.82 -14.42
CA ASP A 91 0.75 22.46 -13.85
C ASP A 91 0.13 21.62 -12.72
N TYR A 92 0.04 20.30 -12.92
CA TYR A 92 -0.40 19.38 -11.86
C TYR A 92 0.52 19.42 -10.64
N LEU A 93 1.83 19.39 -10.84
CA LEU A 93 2.79 19.40 -9.75
C LEU A 93 2.72 20.70 -8.94
N ARG A 94 2.60 21.85 -9.62
CA ARG A 94 2.36 23.16 -8.99
C ARG A 94 1.03 23.19 -8.24
N ALA A 95 -0.04 22.70 -8.87
CA ALA A 95 -1.36 22.65 -8.26
C ALA A 95 -1.38 21.74 -7.03
N SER A 96 -0.65 20.64 -7.06
CA SER A 96 -0.59 19.66 -5.96
C SER A 96 0.20 20.10 -4.72
N GLU A 97 0.84 21.27 -4.74
CA GLU A 97 1.43 21.88 -3.55
C GLU A 97 0.36 22.20 -2.47
N SER A 98 -0.87 22.50 -2.91
CA SER A 98 -2.00 22.75 -2.04
C SER A 98 -3.20 21.87 -2.41
N LEU A 99 -3.98 21.45 -1.41
CA LEU A 99 -5.19 20.67 -1.65
C LEU A 99 -6.22 21.43 -2.49
N SER A 100 -6.38 22.73 -2.27
CA SER A 100 -7.27 23.57 -3.07
C SER A 100 -6.82 23.67 -4.54
N GLY A 101 -5.54 23.80 -4.77
CA GLY A 101 -4.95 23.80 -6.11
C GLY A 101 -5.16 22.45 -6.82
N TYR A 102 -4.91 21.36 -6.12
CA TYR A 102 -5.16 20.02 -6.64
C TYR A 102 -6.61 19.82 -7.10
N PHE A 103 -7.58 20.17 -6.25
CA PHE A 103 -8.98 20.07 -6.62
C PHE A 103 -9.35 21.03 -7.76
N SER A 104 -8.84 22.26 -7.72
CA SER A 104 -9.03 23.21 -8.82
C SER A 104 -8.51 22.66 -10.15
N PHE A 105 -7.33 22.07 -10.17
CA PHE A 105 -6.76 21.42 -11.35
C PHE A 105 -7.64 20.27 -11.87
N CYS A 106 -8.06 19.37 -10.99
CA CYS A 106 -8.86 18.21 -11.38
C CYS A 106 -10.26 18.57 -11.88
N PHE A 107 -10.87 19.64 -11.36
CA PHE A 107 -12.23 20.05 -11.74
C PHE A 107 -12.27 21.14 -12.81
N SER A 108 -11.13 21.79 -13.14
CA SER A 108 -11.06 22.75 -14.24
C SER A 108 -11.31 22.06 -15.58
N GLU A 109 -11.91 22.79 -16.52
CA GLU A 109 -12.11 22.37 -17.92
C GLU A 109 -12.78 20.99 -18.12
N GLY A 110 -13.55 20.53 -17.14
CA GLY A 110 -14.22 19.21 -17.22
C GLY A 110 -13.27 18.01 -17.13
N ARG A 111 -12.01 18.20 -16.70
CA ARG A 111 -10.99 17.13 -16.58
C ARG A 111 -11.45 15.97 -15.70
N TRP A 112 -12.29 16.22 -14.71
CA TRP A 112 -12.83 15.20 -13.81
C TRP A 112 -13.47 14.02 -14.54
N ALA A 113 -14.17 14.26 -15.67
CA ALA A 113 -14.80 13.20 -16.44
C ALA A 113 -13.78 12.29 -17.14
N HIS A 114 -12.71 12.89 -17.69
CA HIS A 114 -11.59 12.15 -18.28
C HIS A 114 -10.83 11.36 -17.22
N ILE A 115 -10.58 11.95 -16.06
CA ILE A 115 -9.94 11.31 -14.90
C ILE A 115 -10.77 10.10 -14.45
N LEU A 116 -12.08 10.27 -14.27
CA LEU A 116 -12.95 9.19 -13.84
C LEU A 116 -12.99 8.05 -14.86
N LYS A 117 -13.09 8.36 -16.16
CA LYS A 117 -13.06 7.40 -17.25
C LYS A 117 -11.74 6.62 -17.27
N ALA A 118 -10.61 7.32 -17.17
CA ALA A 118 -9.27 6.69 -17.15
C ALA A 118 -9.10 5.76 -15.94
N GLY A 119 -9.56 6.18 -14.75
CA GLY A 119 -9.52 5.37 -13.54
C GLY A 119 -10.43 4.13 -13.60
N LEU A 120 -11.63 4.26 -14.16
CA LEU A 120 -12.52 3.11 -14.38
C LEU A 120 -11.89 2.09 -15.34
N ILE A 121 -11.28 2.55 -16.43
CA ILE A 121 -10.57 1.68 -17.38
C ILE A 121 -9.38 0.98 -16.71
N ALA A 122 -8.70 1.61 -15.75
CA ALA A 122 -7.60 0.98 -15.04
C ALA A 122 -8.08 -0.04 -14.00
N PHE A 123 -9.09 0.30 -13.19
CA PHE A 123 -9.51 -0.50 -12.03
C PHE A 123 -10.48 -1.63 -12.40
N LEU A 124 -11.49 -1.34 -13.23
CA LEU A 124 -12.61 -2.26 -13.48
C LEU A 124 -12.19 -3.61 -14.10
N PRO A 125 -11.28 -3.67 -15.10
CA PRO A 125 -10.85 -4.94 -15.66
C PRO A 125 -10.14 -5.82 -14.63
N ILE A 126 -9.27 -5.25 -13.79
CA ILE A 126 -8.53 -5.97 -12.75
C ILE A 126 -9.52 -6.56 -11.73
N MET A 127 -10.50 -5.78 -11.32
CA MET A 127 -11.55 -6.22 -10.41
C MET A 127 -12.38 -7.36 -11.02
N LEU A 128 -12.87 -7.20 -12.26
CA LEU A 128 -13.68 -8.20 -12.95
C LEU A 128 -12.93 -9.52 -13.14
N ILE A 129 -11.66 -9.46 -13.56
CA ILE A 129 -10.82 -10.67 -13.71
C ILE A 129 -10.62 -11.36 -12.37
N SER A 130 -10.33 -10.58 -11.31
CA SER A 130 -10.16 -11.12 -9.97
C SER A 130 -11.41 -11.88 -9.51
N TYR A 131 -12.61 -11.29 -9.70
CA TYR A 131 -13.87 -11.96 -9.33
C TYR A 131 -14.21 -13.14 -10.24
N ALA A 132 -14.01 -13.04 -11.55
CA ALA A 132 -14.33 -14.12 -12.49
C ALA A 132 -13.46 -15.35 -12.25
N VAL A 133 -12.15 -15.16 -12.18
CA VAL A 133 -11.20 -16.28 -12.00
C VAL A 133 -11.25 -16.85 -10.60
N GLY A 134 -11.29 -16.01 -9.58
CA GLY A 134 -11.37 -16.50 -8.20
C GLY A 134 -12.72 -17.13 -7.90
N GLY A 135 -13.83 -16.57 -8.40
CA GLY A 135 -15.15 -17.18 -8.33
C GLY A 135 -15.22 -18.53 -9.05
N PHE A 136 -14.55 -18.67 -10.19
CA PHE A 136 -14.42 -19.95 -10.87
C PHE A 136 -13.78 -21.02 -9.96
N TRP A 137 -12.67 -20.70 -9.29
CA TRP A 137 -12.04 -21.65 -8.37
C TRP A 137 -12.93 -21.96 -7.17
N GLU A 138 -13.59 -20.98 -6.57
CA GLU A 138 -14.56 -21.18 -5.48
C GLU A 138 -15.67 -22.15 -5.87
N VAL A 139 -16.29 -21.91 -7.04
CA VAL A 139 -17.37 -22.80 -7.53
C VAL A 139 -16.85 -24.19 -7.82
N LEU A 140 -15.67 -24.30 -8.44
CA LEU A 140 -15.07 -25.59 -8.74
C LEU A 140 -14.84 -26.43 -7.48
N PHE A 141 -14.24 -25.84 -6.45
CA PHE A 141 -14.00 -26.53 -5.17
C PHE A 141 -15.30 -26.80 -4.39
N ALA A 142 -16.28 -25.90 -4.46
CA ALA A 142 -17.60 -26.11 -3.85
C ALA A 142 -18.32 -27.32 -4.48
N ILE A 143 -18.24 -27.49 -5.82
CA ILE A 143 -18.79 -28.64 -6.54
C ILE A 143 -18.06 -29.94 -6.12
N ILE A 144 -16.71 -29.93 -6.12
CA ILE A 144 -15.90 -31.11 -5.76
C ILE A 144 -16.17 -31.56 -4.32
N ARG A 145 -16.27 -30.63 -3.40
CA ARG A 145 -16.47 -30.89 -1.96
C ARG A 145 -17.92 -30.99 -1.54
N ARG A 146 -18.87 -30.72 -2.43
CA ARG A 146 -20.31 -30.73 -2.19
C ARG A 146 -20.76 -29.82 -1.04
N HIS A 147 -20.16 -28.62 -0.92
CA HIS A 147 -20.58 -27.61 0.02
C HIS A 147 -21.12 -26.37 -0.71
N GLU A 148 -21.81 -25.48 0.01
CA GLU A 148 -22.30 -24.22 -0.52
C GLU A 148 -21.13 -23.27 -0.82
N VAL A 149 -21.28 -22.45 -1.89
CA VAL A 149 -20.30 -21.41 -2.23
C VAL A 149 -20.30 -20.35 -1.14
N SER A 150 -19.13 -20.03 -0.63
CA SER A 150 -18.96 -19.08 0.44
C SER A 150 -18.82 -17.65 -0.10
N GLU A 151 -19.49 -16.71 0.51
CA GLU A 151 -19.42 -15.28 0.16
C GLU A 151 -18.14 -14.58 0.63
N GLY A 152 -17.28 -15.27 1.39
CA GLY A 152 -15.99 -14.74 1.85
C GLY A 152 -15.06 -14.33 0.71
N PHE A 153 -15.24 -14.90 -0.48
CA PHE A 153 -14.47 -14.52 -1.66
C PHE A 153 -14.77 -13.09 -2.15
N LEU A 154 -15.97 -12.56 -1.90
CA LEU A 154 -16.30 -11.17 -2.27
C LEU A 154 -15.31 -10.17 -1.67
N VAL A 155 -14.96 -10.36 -0.41
CA VAL A 155 -13.96 -9.53 0.27
C VAL A 155 -12.56 -9.81 -0.27
N THR A 156 -12.18 -11.08 -0.43
CA THR A 156 -10.84 -11.47 -0.93
C THR A 156 -10.58 -10.91 -2.33
N GLY A 157 -11.53 -11.03 -3.25
CA GLY A 157 -11.40 -10.54 -4.63
C GLY A 157 -11.27 -9.02 -4.70
N MET A 158 -12.06 -8.30 -3.88
CA MET A 158 -11.99 -6.84 -3.82
C MET A 158 -10.66 -6.37 -3.20
N LEU A 159 -10.26 -6.94 -2.07
CA LEU A 159 -8.98 -6.62 -1.44
C LEU A 159 -7.80 -6.89 -2.38
N PHE A 160 -7.82 -8.02 -3.09
CA PHE A 160 -6.76 -8.34 -4.03
C PHE A 160 -6.66 -7.30 -5.15
N ALA A 161 -7.78 -6.90 -5.76
CA ALA A 161 -7.79 -5.86 -6.79
C ALA A 161 -7.25 -4.52 -6.28
N LEU A 162 -7.61 -4.12 -5.05
CA LEU A 162 -7.19 -2.84 -4.46
C LEU A 162 -5.70 -2.75 -4.10
N ILE A 163 -5.06 -3.88 -3.83
CA ILE A 163 -3.63 -3.92 -3.47
C ILE A 163 -2.69 -4.09 -4.66
N LEU A 164 -3.22 -4.22 -5.87
CA LEU A 164 -2.43 -4.34 -7.08
C LEU A 164 -2.06 -2.96 -7.66
N PRO A 165 -0.96 -2.88 -8.43
CA PRO A 165 -0.66 -1.71 -9.24
C PRO A 165 -1.62 -1.61 -10.43
N SER A 166 -1.93 -0.39 -10.86
CA SER A 166 -2.82 -0.14 -12.00
C SER A 166 -2.27 -0.62 -13.35
N THR A 167 -0.98 -0.85 -13.44
CA THR A 167 -0.26 -1.27 -14.66
C THR A 167 -0.07 -2.78 -14.78
N ILE A 168 -0.60 -3.56 -13.84
CA ILE A 168 -0.38 -5.01 -13.82
C ILE A 168 -0.97 -5.66 -15.08
N PRO A 169 -0.23 -6.54 -15.79
CA PRO A 169 -0.78 -7.32 -16.88
C PRO A 169 -1.91 -8.24 -16.42
N TYR A 170 -3.00 -8.29 -17.18
CA TYR A 170 -4.20 -9.05 -16.78
C TYR A 170 -3.94 -10.55 -16.56
N TRP A 171 -3.05 -11.16 -17.36
CA TRP A 171 -2.68 -12.56 -17.15
C TRP A 171 -2.03 -12.82 -15.78
N MET A 172 -1.29 -11.84 -15.26
CA MET A 172 -0.72 -11.94 -13.90
C MET A 172 -1.80 -11.91 -12.84
N VAL A 173 -2.87 -11.13 -13.04
CA VAL A 173 -4.03 -11.13 -12.13
C VAL A 173 -4.65 -12.53 -12.10
N VAL A 174 -4.83 -13.16 -13.28
CA VAL A 174 -5.34 -14.55 -13.40
C VAL A 174 -4.47 -15.53 -12.62
N VAL A 175 -3.16 -15.49 -12.84
CA VAL A 175 -2.22 -16.41 -12.17
C VAL A 175 -2.16 -16.14 -10.67
N GLY A 176 -2.10 -14.87 -10.27
CA GLY A 176 -2.02 -14.47 -8.86
C GLY A 176 -3.25 -14.88 -8.05
N VAL A 177 -4.46 -14.61 -8.57
CA VAL A 177 -5.69 -15.01 -7.88
C VAL A 177 -5.86 -16.52 -7.86
N SER A 178 -5.49 -17.23 -8.94
CA SER A 178 -5.54 -18.68 -8.99
C SER A 178 -4.63 -19.31 -7.94
N ALA A 179 -3.37 -18.92 -7.91
CA ALA A 179 -2.41 -19.42 -6.92
C ALA A 179 -2.85 -19.10 -5.49
N GLY A 180 -3.25 -17.85 -5.22
CA GLY A 180 -3.61 -17.44 -3.88
C GLY A 180 -4.91 -18.03 -3.36
N VAL A 181 -5.94 -18.18 -4.20
CA VAL A 181 -7.20 -18.84 -3.80
C VAL A 181 -6.98 -20.33 -3.57
N VAL A 182 -6.32 -21.02 -4.50
CA VAL A 182 -6.08 -22.47 -4.38
C VAL A 182 -5.17 -22.77 -3.19
N ILE A 183 -3.99 -22.14 -3.12
CA ILE A 183 -2.97 -22.44 -2.11
C ILE A 183 -3.31 -21.77 -0.77
N GLY A 184 -3.80 -20.53 -0.79
CA GLY A 184 -4.04 -19.74 0.43
C GLY A 184 -5.36 -20.04 1.12
N LYS A 185 -6.32 -20.65 0.42
CA LYS A 185 -7.67 -20.86 0.95
C LYS A 185 -8.18 -22.28 0.73
N GLU A 186 -8.26 -22.74 -0.53
CA GLU A 186 -8.95 -23.98 -0.85
C GLU A 186 -8.22 -25.23 -0.34
N ILE A 187 -6.91 -25.29 -0.39
CA ILE A 187 -6.13 -26.42 0.14
C ILE A 187 -6.43 -26.66 1.63
N PHE A 188 -6.68 -25.59 2.40
CA PHE A 188 -6.96 -25.68 3.84
C PHE A 188 -8.42 -26.03 4.17
N GLY A 189 -9.33 -26.03 3.20
CA GLY A 189 -10.74 -26.37 3.43
C GLY A 189 -11.74 -25.28 3.03
N GLY A 190 -11.29 -24.17 2.45
CA GLY A 190 -12.12 -23.06 2.01
C GLY A 190 -12.26 -21.95 3.06
N THR A 191 -13.34 -21.18 2.95
CA THR A 191 -13.58 -20.00 3.81
C THR A 191 -13.70 -20.40 5.28
N GLY A 192 -12.96 -19.73 6.14
CA GLY A 192 -12.94 -19.98 7.58
C GLY A 192 -11.89 -20.98 8.05
N MET A 193 -11.21 -21.68 7.13
CA MET A 193 -10.14 -22.64 7.43
C MET A 193 -8.75 -22.17 7.00
N ASN A 194 -8.66 -21.01 6.35
CA ASN A 194 -7.40 -20.44 5.90
C ASN A 194 -6.53 -19.97 7.08
N ILE A 195 -5.25 -20.35 7.06
CA ILE A 195 -4.26 -19.94 8.07
C ILE A 195 -3.79 -18.50 7.80
N LEU A 196 -3.64 -18.15 6.52
CA LEU A 196 -3.16 -16.85 6.04
C LEU A 196 -4.30 -16.06 5.39
N ASN A 197 -4.18 -14.74 5.35
CA ASN A 197 -5.11 -13.93 4.58
C ASN A 197 -4.97 -14.22 3.07
N PRO A 198 -6.02 -14.71 2.39
CA PRO A 198 -5.90 -15.17 1.00
C PRO A 198 -5.53 -14.06 0.01
N ALA A 199 -6.03 -12.83 0.20
CA ALA A 199 -5.69 -11.71 -0.67
C ALA A 199 -4.19 -11.36 -0.60
N LEU A 200 -3.60 -11.47 0.60
CA LEU A 200 -2.17 -11.27 0.78
C LEU A 200 -1.35 -12.42 0.21
N VAL A 201 -1.85 -13.66 0.24
CA VAL A 201 -1.20 -14.81 -0.42
C VAL A 201 -1.17 -14.61 -1.92
N CYS A 202 -2.29 -14.15 -2.55
CA CYS A 202 -2.33 -13.80 -3.97
C CYS A 202 -1.23 -12.78 -4.33
N ARG A 203 -1.13 -11.69 -3.56
CA ARG A 203 -0.13 -10.64 -3.78
C ARG A 203 1.28 -11.14 -3.51
N ALA A 204 1.50 -11.92 -2.46
CA ALA A 204 2.82 -12.48 -2.13
C ALA A 204 3.33 -13.39 -3.24
N PHE A 205 2.46 -14.24 -3.79
CA PHE A 205 2.81 -15.07 -4.94
C PHE A 205 3.30 -14.22 -6.11
N LEU A 206 2.56 -13.19 -6.50
CA LEU A 206 2.95 -12.29 -7.59
C LEU A 206 4.24 -11.54 -7.28
N PHE A 207 4.41 -11.11 -6.05
CA PHE A 207 5.58 -10.36 -5.62
C PHE A 207 6.87 -11.20 -5.69
N PHE A 208 6.81 -12.47 -5.32
CA PHE A 208 7.97 -13.36 -5.39
C PHE A 208 8.20 -13.94 -6.79
N ALA A 209 7.13 -14.22 -7.54
CA ALA A 209 7.24 -14.78 -8.89
C ALA A 209 7.62 -13.71 -9.93
N PHE A 210 7.13 -12.46 -9.78
CA PHE A 210 7.29 -11.39 -10.76
C PHE A 210 7.67 -10.06 -10.11
N PRO A 211 8.83 -9.96 -9.41
CA PRO A 211 9.17 -8.80 -8.61
C PRO A 211 9.26 -7.50 -9.43
N THR A 212 9.75 -7.56 -10.66
CA THR A 212 9.90 -6.39 -11.55
C THR A 212 8.57 -5.74 -11.96
N LYS A 213 7.47 -6.48 -11.89
CA LYS A 213 6.12 -5.98 -12.20
C LYS A 213 5.31 -5.61 -10.95
N MET A 214 5.87 -5.85 -9.77
CA MET A 214 5.24 -5.56 -8.48
C MET A 214 5.98 -4.49 -7.68
N THR A 215 7.20 -4.13 -8.09
CA THR A 215 8.05 -3.14 -7.43
C THR A 215 8.65 -2.16 -8.46
N GLY A 216 9.13 -1.01 -7.99
CA GLY A 216 9.78 -0.02 -8.84
C GLY A 216 8.78 0.93 -9.53
N PRO A 217 8.91 1.16 -10.84
CA PRO A 217 8.13 2.18 -11.57
C PRO A 217 6.70 1.75 -11.96
N VAL A 218 6.20 0.67 -11.41
CA VAL A 218 4.91 0.05 -11.82
C VAL A 218 3.65 0.76 -11.29
N TRP A 219 3.80 1.72 -10.41
CA TRP A 219 2.67 2.36 -9.72
C TRP A 219 1.99 3.46 -10.52
N VAL A 220 2.58 3.88 -11.64
CA VAL A 220 2.05 4.92 -12.52
C VAL A 220 1.47 4.29 -13.78
N GLY A 221 0.29 4.73 -14.17
CA GLY A 221 -0.54 4.13 -15.23
C GLY A 221 -0.03 4.26 -16.66
N THR A 222 1.29 4.45 -16.88
CA THR A 222 1.90 4.58 -18.21
C THR A 222 3.10 3.68 -18.39
N ASN A 223 3.41 3.34 -19.64
CA ASN A 223 4.61 2.59 -19.98
C ASN A 223 5.88 3.36 -19.57
N PRO A 224 6.79 2.73 -18.80
CA PRO A 224 8.04 3.35 -18.38
C PRO A 224 8.88 3.87 -19.56
N THR A 225 8.78 3.22 -20.72
CA THR A 225 9.46 3.61 -21.97
C THR A 225 8.96 4.93 -22.52
N THR A 226 7.66 5.19 -22.47
CA THR A 226 7.08 6.45 -23.00
C THR A 226 7.51 7.64 -22.14
N ILE A 227 7.53 7.48 -20.82
CA ILE A 227 7.98 8.57 -19.92
C ILE A 227 9.48 8.79 -20.04
N SER A 228 10.28 7.74 -20.14
CA SER A 228 11.72 7.86 -20.37
C SER A 228 12.01 8.61 -21.67
N GLN A 229 11.31 8.28 -22.75
CA GLN A 229 11.46 8.97 -24.05
C GLN A 229 11.01 10.42 -24.00
N SER A 230 9.90 10.73 -23.33
CA SER A 230 9.42 12.11 -23.19
C SER A 230 10.41 12.95 -22.37
N VAL A 231 10.98 12.39 -21.31
CA VAL A 231 11.99 13.06 -20.49
C VAL A 231 13.30 13.25 -21.23
N THR A 232 13.72 12.26 -22.03
CA THR A 232 14.94 12.38 -22.86
C THR A 232 14.76 13.49 -23.91
N LYS A 233 13.61 13.54 -24.59
CA LYS A 233 13.30 14.61 -25.55
C LYS A 233 13.30 16.01 -24.89
N MET A 234 12.73 16.13 -23.69
CA MET A 234 12.73 17.39 -22.94
C MET A 234 14.13 17.83 -22.54
N ASN A 235 14.96 16.89 -22.11
CA ASN A 235 16.35 17.18 -21.75
C ASN A 235 17.17 17.62 -22.96
N GLU A 236 16.88 17.08 -24.15
CA GLU A 236 17.49 17.50 -25.40
C GLU A 236 17.01 18.89 -25.84
N GLU A 237 15.71 19.19 -25.66
CA GLU A 237 15.12 20.50 -26.01
C GLU A 237 15.55 21.65 -25.06
N GLU A 238 15.72 21.32 -23.77
CA GLU A 238 16.09 22.32 -22.73
C GLU A 238 17.61 22.37 -22.44
N GLY A 239 18.42 21.54 -23.09
CA GLY A 239 19.88 21.55 -22.93
C GLY A 239 20.34 21.02 -21.55
N LEU A 240 19.50 20.28 -20.84
CA LEU A 240 19.79 19.69 -19.54
C LEU A 240 20.68 18.45 -19.71
N LEU A 241 21.98 18.64 -19.78
CA LEU A 241 22.99 17.60 -20.06
C LEU A 241 23.14 16.51 -18.99
N ASN A 242 22.51 16.62 -17.84
CA ASN A 242 22.65 15.67 -16.72
C ASN A 242 21.30 15.37 -16.07
N SER A 243 20.32 14.92 -16.86
CA SER A 243 19.13 14.35 -16.27
C SER A 243 19.46 13.01 -15.60
N PRO A 244 18.83 12.69 -14.47
CA PRO A 244 18.96 11.37 -13.88
C PRO A 244 18.49 10.31 -14.90
N ASP A 245 19.26 9.22 -15.06
CA ASP A 245 19.06 8.10 -16.01
C ASP A 245 17.69 7.40 -15.94
N GLY A 246 16.71 8.02 -15.38
CA GLY A 246 15.33 7.56 -15.29
C GLY A 246 14.56 8.29 -14.20
N ILE A 247 13.38 8.76 -14.55
CA ILE A 247 12.45 9.28 -13.56
C ILE A 247 11.88 8.09 -12.82
N SER A 248 12.31 7.91 -11.57
CA SER A 248 11.79 6.89 -10.70
C SER A 248 10.30 7.17 -10.43
N GLN A 249 9.42 6.33 -10.97
CA GLN A 249 7.98 6.31 -10.67
C GLN A 249 7.69 5.49 -9.40
N ALA A 250 8.71 5.32 -8.58
CA ALA A 250 8.62 4.58 -7.35
C ALA A 250 7.63 5.21 -6.37
N SER A 251 6.99 4.37 -5.54
CA SER A 251 6.17 4.87 -4.45
C SER A 251 6.98 5.81 -3.54
N PRO A 252 6.35 6.78 -2.85
CA PRO A 252 7.07 7.67 -1.94
C PRO A 252 7.96 6.92 -0.94
N LEU A 253 7.53 5.76 -0.49
CA LEU A 253 8.29 4.93 0.43
C LEU A 253 9.53 4.32 -0.23
N ASN A 254 9.42 3.87 -1.47
CA ASN A 254 10.57 3.37 -2.25
C ASN A 254 11.54 4.52 -2.57
N PHE A 255 11.03 5.71 -2.84
CA PHE A 255 11.84 6.91 -3.01
C PHE A 255 12.73 7.17 -1.78
N PHE A 256 12.18 7.15 -0.57
CA PHE A 256 12.95 7.30 0.66
C PHE A 256 13.95 6.16 0.88
N ASN A 257 13.69 4.97 0.36
CA ASN A 257 14.54 3.80 0.53
C ASN A 257 15.70 3.69 -0.46
N VAL A 258 15.47 4.03 -1.75
CA VAL A 258 16.41 3.73 -2.85
C VAL A 258 17.32 4.90 -3.19
N SER A 259 16.97 6.12 -2.82
CA SER A 259 17.67 7.32 -3.30
C SER A 259 18.30 8.19 -2.22
N PRO A 260 19.16 7.66 -1.36
CA PRO A 260 19.60 8.52 -0.27
C PRO A 260 20.74 9.46 -0.64
N ALA A 261 21.59 9.08 -1.58
CA ALA A 261 22.84 9.79 -1.73
C ALA A 261 22.80 10.90 -2.81
N ILE A 262 22.45 10.56 -4.04
CA ILE A 262 22.55 11.52 -5.17
C ILE A 262 21.46 12.59 -5.11
N LYS A 263 20.24 12.20 -4.77
CA LYS A 263 19.07 13.12 -4.73
C LYS A 263 19.08 14.01 -3.48
N ARG A 264 19.65 13.51 -2.38
CA ARG A 264 19.85 14.31 -1.18
C ARG A 264 20.95 15.34 -1.36
N VAL A 265 21.98 15.04 -2.14
CA VAL A 265 23.00 16.01 -2.56
C VAL A 265 22.38 17.22 -3.24
N HIS A 266 21.42 17.03 -4.12
CA HIS A 266 20.71 18.13 -4.78
C HIS A 266 19.84 18.91 -3.79
N ILE A 267 19.13 18.23 -2.90
CA ILE A 267 18.29 18.87 -1.88
C ILE A 267 19.16 19.61 -0.85
N ASP A 268 20.26 19.04 -0.44
CA ASP A 268 21.18 19.66 0.51
C ASP A 268 21.91 20.87 -0.12
N ALA A 269 22.23 20.81 -1.40
CA ALA A 269 22.76 21.94 -2.15
C ALA A 269 21.75 23.09 -2.29
N ILE A 270 20.47 22.77 -2.43
CA ILE A 270 19.36 23.73 -2.44
C ILE A 270 19.17 24.36 -1.07
N ALA A 271 19.17 23.53 0.00
CA ALA A 271 19.01 24.01 1.36
C ALA A 271 20.16 24.94 1.78
N ALA A 272 21.38 24.64 1.34
CA ALA A 272 22.55 25.48 1.55
C ALA A 272 22.43 26.85 0.88
N ASN A 273 21.83 26.91 -0.32
CA ASN A 273 21.62 28.18 -1.04
C ASN A 273 20.57 29.09 -0.38
N HIS A 274 19.67 28.51 0.44
CA HIS A 274 18.66 29.25 1.20
C HIS A 274 19.03 29.53 2.65
N GLY A 275 20.30 29.31 3.06
CA GLY A 275 20.79 29.65 4.40
C GLY A 275 20.22 28.79 5.53
N LYS A 276 19.68 27.62 5.23
CA LYS A 276 19.22 26.63 6.23
C LYS A 276 20.25 25.53 6.48
N GLU A 277 20.27 24.97 7.66
CA GLU A 277 21.22 23.93 8.08
C GLU A 277 21.48 22.87 7.01
N VAL A 278 22.73 22.76 6.62
CA VAL A 278 23.20 21.78 5.62
C VAL A 278 23.35 20.43 6.27
N VAL A 279 22.53 19.47 5.88
CA VAL A 279 22.77 18.07 6.23
C VAL A 279 23.79 17.51 5.24
N THR A 280 25.02 17.36 5.67
CA THR A 280 26.12 16.86 4.85
C THR A 280 25.95 15.40 4.49
N ALA A 281 25.56 15.09 3.24
CA ALA A 281 25.57 13.75 2.74
C ALA A 281 27.01 13.27 2.45
N PRO A 282 27.36 11.99 2.67
CA PRO A 282 28.71 11.46 2.48
C PRO A 282 29.31 11.72 1.09
N ILE A 283 28.47 11.89 0.07
CA ILE A 283 28.90 12.22 -1.30
C ILE A 283 29.22 13.70 -1.44
N VAL A 284 28.42 14.60 -0.85
CA VAL A 284 28.71 16.04 -0.81
C VAL A 284 30.02 16.27 -0.09
N GLU A 285 30.25 15.63 1.05
CA GLU A 285 31.52 15.69 1.78
C GLU A 285 32.70 15.18 0.97
N ARG A 286 32.50 14.07 0.24
CA ARG A 286 33.55 13.51 -0.63
C ARG A 286 33.89 14.47 -1.76
N GLN A 287 32.90 14.99 -2.47
CA GLN A 287 33.06 15.95 -3.54
C GLN A 287 33.62 17.28 -3.01
N PHE A 288 33.11 17.73 -1.87
CA PHE A 288 33.61 18.94 -1.24
C PHE A 288 35.07 18.79 -0.80
N ARG A 289 35.49 17.66 -0.24
CA ARG A 289 36.90 17.40 0.07
C ARG A 289 37.78 17.43 -1.18
N HIS A 290 37.29 16.96 -2.31
CA HIS A 290 37.99 17.03 -3.60
C HIS A 290 38.09 18.48 -4.09
N TYR A 291 37.00 19.24 -4.00
CA TYR A 291 36.92 20.66 -4.33
C TYR A 291 37.82 21.51 -3.42
N GLN A 292 37.75 21.26 -2.13
CA GLN A 292 38.57 21.90 -1.09
C GLN A 292 40.09 21.66 -1.32
N LYS A 293 40.48 20.44 -1.61
CA LYS A 293 41.86 20.07 -1.89
C LYS A 293 42.39 20.77 -3.14
N ARG A 294 41.57 20.92 -4.17
CA ARG A 294 41.93 21.57 -5.42
C ARG A 294 42.07 23.09 -5.27
N LEU A 295 41.18 23.73 -4.53
CA LEU A 295 41.20 25.19 -4.31
C LEU A 295 41.98 25.62 -3.08
N LYS A 296 42.60 24.67 -2.36
CA LYS A 296 43.33 24.90 -1.08
C LYS A 296 42.47 25.68 -0.06
N LEU A 297 41.18 25.36 0.01
CA LEU A 297 40.27 25.95 0.98
C LEU A 297 40.48 25.31 2.35
N THR A 298 40.56 26.12 3.40
CA THR A 298 40.69 25.66 4.80
C THR A 298 39.33 25.66 5.53
N LYS A 299 38.29 26.20 4.90
CA LYS A 299 36.96 26.34 5.49
C LYS A 299 36.10 25.08 5.32
N SER A 300 35.23 24.78 6.30
CA SER A 300 34.23 23.74 6.18
C SER A 300 33.12 24.13 5.18
N LEU A 301 32.28 23.19 4.77
CA LEU A 301 31.17 23.45 3.87
C LEU A 301 30.20 24.50 4.47
N GLU A 302 30.05 24.49 5.79
CA GLU A 302 29.18 25.36 6.56
C GLU A 302 29.69 26.82 6.62
N ASP A 303 31.00 27.00 6.50
CA ASP A 303 31.67 28.31 6.59
C ASP A 303 31.90 28.98 5.22
N LEU A 304 31.39 28.37 4.13
CA LEU A 304 31.53 28.94 2.81
C LEU A 304 30.69 30.19 2.60
N SER A 305 31.26 31.18 1.97
CA SER A 305 30.47 32.31 1.48
C SER A 305 29.53 31.87 0.36
N SER A 306 28.40 32.59 0.13
CA SER A 306 27.43 32.28 -0.91
C SER A 306 28.07 32.15 -2.32
N LYS A 307 29.06 32.95 -2.67
CA LYS A 307 29.81 32.83 -3.91
C LYS A 307 30.67 31.57 -4.01
N GLN A 308 31.26 31.12 -2.89
CA GLN A 308 32.08 29.90 -2.86
C GLN A 308 31.20 28.67 -2.94
N LEU A 309 30.02 28.72 -2.34
CA LEU A 309 29.01 27.66 -2.39
C LEU A 309 28.44 27.53 -3.81
N GLU A 310 28.11 28.63 -4.44
CA GLU A 310 27.70 28.69 -5.86
C GLU A 310 28.77 28.13 -6.77
N GLY A 311 30.06 28.50 -6.55
CA GLY A 311 31.20 27.95 -7.25
C GLY A 311 31.38 26.46 -7.04
N PHE A 312 31.07 25.91 -5.87
CA PHE A 312 31.08 24.47 -5.61
C PHE A 312 29.94 23.75 -6.36
N ILE A 313 28.76 24.34 -6.38
CA ILE A 313 27.56 23.81 -7.03
C ILE A 313 27.75 23.79 -8.55
N THR A 314 28.29 24.84 -9.13
CA THR A 314 28.43 25.01 -10.59
C THR A 314 29.68 24.34 -11.17
N THR A 315 30.68 24.02 -10.37
CA THR A 315 31.89 23.33 -10.84
C THR A 315 31.57 21.91 -11.33
N PRO A 316 32.07 21.45 -12.49
CA PRO A 316 31.86 20.10 -12.98
C PRO A 316 32.27 19.00 -11.99
N LEU A 317 31.58 17.88 -12.03
CA LEU A 317 31.84 16.71 -11.16
C LEU A 317 33.29 16.23 -11.25
N GLU A 318 33.88 16.22 -12.43
CA GLU A 318 35.28 15.84 -12.67
C GLU A 318 36.28 16.77 -11.95
N LYS A 319 35.86 17.98 -11.68
CA LYS A 319 36.65 19.00 -10.99
C LYS A 319 36.28 19.09 -9.49
N GLY A 320 35.52 18.14 -8.97
CA GLY A 320 35.17 18.05 -7.55
C GLY A 320 33.96 18.91 -7.15
N GLY A 321 33.27 19.55 -8.11
CA GLY A 321 32.00 20.25 -7.86
C GLY A 321 30.77 19.35 -8.05
N LEU A 322 29.59 19.95 -8.06
CA LEU A 322 28.33 19.24 -8.27
C LEU A 322 27.83 19.27 -9.73
N GLY A 323 28.47 20.04 -10.61
CA GLY A 323 28.22 20.07 -12.06
C GLY A 323 26.90 20.73 -12.48
N LEU A 324 26.31 21.57 -11.63
CA LEU A 324 25.02 22.23 -11.87
C LEU A 324 25.26 23.66 -12.38
N SER A 325 24.68 24.03 -13.53
CA SER A 325 24.70 25.44 -13.98
C SER A 325 23.65 26.26 -13.22
N PRO A 326 23.87 27.61 -13.03
CA PRO A 326 22.93 28.44 -12.29
C PRO A 326 21.50 28.43 -12.84
N GLU A 327 21.34 28.47 -14.16
CA GLU A 327 20.03 28.43 -14.82
C GLU A 327 19.42 27.03 -14.78
N ASN A 328 20.16 26.04 -15.17
CA ASN A 328 19.73 24.63 -15.09
C ASN A 328 19.56 24.14 -13.62
N TYR A 329 20.29 24.78 -12.69
CA TYR A 329 20.15 24.51 -11.27
C TYR A 329 18.80 24.99 -10.75
N SER A 330 18.38 26.21 -11.08
CA SER A 330 17.07 26.75 -10.68
C SER A 330 15.93 25.87 -11.20
N ASP A 331 15.99 25.43 -12.44
CA ASP A 331 14.95 24.62 -13.08
C ASP A 331 15.00 23.17 -12.64
N ALA A 332 16.19 22.59 -12.52
CA ALA A 332 16.36 21.26 -11.92
C ALA A 332 15.92 21.21 -10.45
N VAL A 333 16.21 22.27 -9.69
CA VAL A 333 15.73 22.48 -8.32
C VAL A 333 14.23 22.54 -8.29
N HIS A 334 13.65 23.39 -9.11
CA HIS A 334 12.20 23.59 -9.19
C HIS A 334 11.50 22.30 -9.61
N PHE A 335 12.04 21.58 -10.60
CA PHE A 335 11.55 20.29 -11.04
C PHE A 335 11.68 19.21 -9.95
N TYR A 336 12.81 19.15 -9.25
CA TYR A 336 13.04 18.23 -8.15
C TYR A 336 12.18 18.56 -6.94
N GLU A 337 12.02 19.82 -6.59
CA GLU A 337 11.13 20.26 -5.52
C GLU A 337 9.68 19.96 -5.84
N LEU A 338 9.24 20.12 -7.09
CA LEU A 338 7.88 19.80 -7.52
C LEU A 338 7.63 18.30 -7.56
N ARG A 339 8.54 17.52 -8.09
CA ARG A 339 8.32 16.08 -8.34
C ARG A 339 8.78 15.18 -7.22
N PHE A 340 9.89 15.48 -6.58
CA PHE A 340 10.55 14.68 -5.56
C PHE A 340 10.77 15.44 -4.26
N GLY A 341 10.61 16.74 -4.28
CA GLY A 341 10.80 17.61 -3.14
C GLY A 341 9.72 17.45 -2.09
N GLN A 342 9.97 18.01 -0.95
CA GLN A 342 9.05 17.98 0.19
C GLN A 342 7.70 18.67 -0.10
N LYS A 343 7.63 19.56 -1.09
CA LYS A 343 6.41 20.31 -1.42
C LYS A 343 5.28 19.43 -1.94
N HIS A 344 5.60 18.44 -2.79
CA HIS A 344 4.60 17.46 -3.27
C HIS A 344 4.31 16.37 -2.25
N LEU A 345 5.30 15.99 -1.44
CA LEU A 345 5.20 14.95 -0.40
C LEU A 345 4.73 15.53 0.93
N THR A 346 3.68 16.36 0.90
CA THR A 346 3.09 16.95 2.11
C THR A 346 2.27 15.92 2.89
N ASN A 347 2.13 16.14 4.19
CA ASN A 347 1.26 15.33 5.03
C ASN A 347 -0.20 15.35 4.54
N GLY A 348 -0.64 16.47 3.95
CA GLY A 348 -1.95 16.61 3.32
C GLY A 348 -2.13 15.65 2.17
N ASN A 349 -1.20 15.61 1.22
CA ASN A 349 -1.26 14.70 0.07
C ASN A 349 -1.24 13.23 0.50
N PHE A 350 -0.46 12.88 1.51
CA PHE A 350 -0.48 11.53 2.09
C PHE A 350 -1.82 11.19 2.74
N PHE A 351 -2.41 12.12 3.46
CA PHE A 351 -3.67 11.91 4.15
C PHE A 351 -4.85 11.76 3.19
N PHE A 352 -4.93 12.63 2.18
CA PHE A 352 -6.00 12.59 1.18
C PHE A 352 -5.78 11.53 0.09
N GLY A 353 -4.55 11.13 -0.19
CA GLY A 353 -4.23 10.06 -1.14
C GLY A 353 -3.74 10.54 -2.50
N ASN A 354 -3.36 11.81 -2.63
CA ASN A 354 -2.72 12.34 -3.83
C ASN A 354 -1.26 11.89 -3.90
N ARG A 355 -1.05 10.62 -4.16
CA ARG A 355 0.27 9.99 -4.23
C ARG A 355 0.27 8.75 -5.11
N ILE A 356 1.45 8.36 -5.57
CA ILE A 356 1.70 7.13 -6.29
C ILE A 356 1.69 5.94 -5.31
N GLY A 357 1.04 4.84 -5.67
CA GLY A 357 0.96 3.63 -4.85
C GLY A 357 -0.02 2.61 -5.40
N SER A 358 -0.27 1.52 -4.66
CA SER A 358 -1.32 0.54 -4.97
C SER A 358 -2.68 1.24 -5.03
N MET A 359 -3.57 0.77 -5.91
CA MET A 359 -4.82 1.48 -6.25
C MET A 359 -5.65 1.89 -5.03
N GLY A 360 -5.90 0.97 -4.08
CA GLY A 360 -6.75 1.23 -2.92
C GLY A 360 -6.03 1.71 -1.65
N GLU A 361 -4.69 1.72 -1.64
CA GLU A 361 -3.89 1.98 -0.44
C GLU A 361 -3.42 3.43 -0.30
N THR A 362 -3.77 4.29 -1.25
CA THR A 362 -3.20 5.65 -1.34
C THR A 362 -3.77 6.62 -0.32
N SER A 363 -5.06 6.54 0.01
CA SER A 363 -5.74 7.50 0.89
C SER A 363 -5.88 6.97 2.31
N VAL A 364 -5.21 7.64 3.24
CA VAL A 364 -5.37 7.39 4.69
C VAL A 364 -6.78 7.75 5.15
N LEU A 365 -7.35 8.86 4.65
CA LEU A 365 -8.70 9.30 4.98
C LEU A 365 -9.74 8.23 4.59
N ALA A 366 -9.67 7.70 3.37
CA ALA A 366 -10.58 6.66 2.90
C ALA A 366 -10.51 5.40 3.79
N CYS A 367 -9.29 5.00 4.16
CA CYS A 367 -9.09 3.87 5.08
C CYS A 367 -9.67 4.15 6.48
N LEU A 368 -9.52 5.38 7.01
CA LEU A 368 -10.08 5.74 8.31
C LEU A 368 -11.61 5.79 8.30
N LEU A 369 -12.24 6.23 7.20
CA LEU A 369 -13.70 6.15 7.03
C LEU A 369 -14.18 4.70 7.06
N GLY A 370 -13.46 3.81 6.36
CA GLY A 370 -13.71 2.37 6.43
C GLY A 370 -13.50 1.79 7.84
N ALA A 371 -12.44 2.19 8.53
CA ALA A 371 -12.18 1.80 9.92
C ALA A 371 -13.31 2.24 10.86
N PHE A 372 -13.78 3.48 10.71
CA PHE A 372 -14.90 4.00 11.49
C PHE A 372 -16.15 3.12 11.33
N LEU A 373 -16.51 2.79 10.07
CA LEU A 373 -17.65 1.91 9.78
C LEU A 373 -17.47 0.52 10.39
N LEU A 374 -16.30 -0.09 10.24
CA LEU A 374 -16.00 -1.43 10.80
C LEU A 374 -16.00 -1.44 12.34
N ILE A 375 -15.53 -0.39 12.99
CA ILE A 375 -15.55 -0.27 14.45
C ILE A 375 -16.98 -0.01 14.95
N PHE A 376 -17.72 0.87 14.28
CA PHE A 376 -19.10 1.21 14.62
C PHE A 376 -20.02 -0.03 14.51
N THR A 377 -19.85 -0.83 13.47
CA THR A 377 -20.60 -2.10 13.28
C THR A 377 -20.07 -3.25 14.14
N ARG A 378 -19.00 -3.04 14.90
CA ARG A 378 -18.31 -4.05 15.74
C ARG A 378 -17.74 -5.24 14.99
N ILE A 379 -17.52 -5.09 13.68
CA ILE A 379 -16.90 -6.08 12.81
C ILE A 379 -15.37 -6.01 12.93
N GLY A 380 -14.82 -4.81 12.79
CA GLY A 380 -13.38 -4.59 12.90
C GLY A 380 -12.90 -4.54 14.35
N CYS A 381 -11.76 -5.17 14.62
CA CYS A 381 -11.16 -5.16 15.95
C CYS A 381 -10.29 -3.91 16.17
N TRP A 382 -10.82 -2.87 16.82
CA TRP A 382 -10.07 -1.65 17.13
C TRP A 382 -8.77 -1.89 17.92
N ARG A 383 -8.72 -2.99 18.75
CA ARG A 383 -7.51 -3.32 19.51
C ARG A 383 -6.35 -3.71 18.62
N THR A 384 -6.62 -4.52 17.60
CA THR A 384 -5.62 -4.90 16.60
C THR A 384 -5.15 -3.70 15.81
N MET A 385 -6.09 -2.85 15.33
CA MET A 385 -5.76 -1.63 14.60
C MET A 385 -4.85 -0.70 15.41
N LEU A 386 -5.25 -0.40 16.64
CA LEU A 386 -4.49 0.49 17.52
C LEU A 386 -3.14 -0.10 17.92
N ALA A 387 -3.08 -1.41 18.19
CA ALA A 387 -1.84 -2.09 18.56
C ALA A 387 -0.81 -2.06 17.41
N ILE A 388 -1.25 -2.22 16.16
CA ILE A 388 -0.37 -2.09 14.98
C ILE A 388 0.17 -0.67 14.87
N ALA A 389 -0.69 0.34 15.01
CA ALA A 389 -0.28 1.75 14.95
C ALA A 389 0.73 2.10 16.06
N ILE A 390 0.49 1.62 17.29
CA ILE A 390 1.42 1.82 18.42
C ILE A 390 2.74 1.11 18.16
N GLY A 391 2.73 -0.17 17.75
CA GLY A 391 3.93 -0.93 17.46
C GLY A 391 4.77 -0.32 16.35
N ALA A 392 4.12 0.14 15.28
CA ALA A 392 4.79 0.81 14.16
C ALA A 392 5.39 2.16 14.60
N TYR A 393 4.61 2.99 15.30
CA TYR A 393 5.09 4.28 15.76
C TYR A 393 6.27 4.14 16.74
N ALA A 394 6.15 3.26 17.72
CA ALA A 394 7.21 3.03 18.71
C ALA A 394 8.51 2.53 18.07
N CYS A 395 8.42 1.57 17.15
CA CYS A 395 9.58 1.06 16.43
C CYS A 395 10.21 2.15 15.53
N ALA A 396 9.38 2.89 14.79
CA ALA A 396 9.85 3.99 13.95
C ALA A 396 10.51 5.09 14.77
N PHE A 397 9.96 5.42 15.95
CA PHE A 397 10.54 6.39 16.87
C PHE A 397 11.93 5.94 17.39
N ILE A 398 12.08 4.66 17.71
CA ILE A 398 13.39 4.11 18.13
C ILE A 398 14.40 4.25 16.99
N PHE A 399 14.02 3.98 15.75
CA PHE A 399 14.91 4.15 14.60
C PHE A 399 15.25 5.63 14.34
N GLU A 400 14.27 6.52 14.37
CA GLU A 400 14.47 7.97 14.24
C GLU A 400 15.44 8.48 15.33
N TRP A 401 15.18 8.12 16.58
CA TRP A 401 16.04 8.48 17.70
C TRP A 401 17.47 7.95 17.53
N SER A 402 17.62 6.69 17.09
CA SER A 402 18.94 6.09 16.85
C SER A 402 19.69 6.79 15.71
N ALA A 403 18.99 7.20 14.65
CA ALA A 403 19.58 7.93 13.54
C ALA A 403 20.13 9.30 13.96
N MET A 404 19.43 10.00 14.84
CA MET A 404 19.89 11.29 15.38
C MET A 404 21.16 11.16 16.25
N HIS A 405 21.31 10.04 16.98
CA HIS A 405 22.42 9.85 17.91
C HIS A 405 23.63 9.14 17.31
N LEU A 406 23.41 8.24 16.34
CA LEU A 406 24.51 7.50 15.69
C LEU A 406 25.20 8.30 14.58
N GLY A 407 24.60 9.40 14.13
CA GLY A 407 25.14 10.26 13.09
C GLY A 407 25.21 9.61 11.70
N PRO A 408 25.71 10.33 10.67
CA PRO A 408 25.75 9.87 9.29
C PRO A 408 26.77 8.75 9.00
N HIS A 409 27.58 8.35 9.96
CA HIS A 409 28.69 7.42 9.79
C HIS A 409 28.36 5.95 10.12
N GLY A 410 27.13 5.61 10.35
CA GLY A 410 26.69 4.26 10.73
C GLY A 410 26.71 3.24 9.59
N GLY A 411 27.84 2.87 9.04
CA GLY A 411 28.12 1.67 8.23
C GLY A 411 27.05 1.23 7.23
N ALA A 412 26.54 0.02 7.37
CA ALA A 412 25.53 -0.58 6.50
C ALA A 412 24.12 0.04 6.65
N PHE A 413 23.90 0.86 7.67
CA PHE A 413 22.61 1.49 7.92
C PHE A 413 22.51 2.82 7.19
N ASN A 414 21.56 2.91 6.28
CA ASN A 414 21.29 4.14 5.56
C ASN A 414 20.58 5.15 6.47
N ALA A 415 21.33 6.13 6.96
CA ALA A 415 20.83 7.17 7.88
C ALA A 415 19.57 7.87 7.39
N ALA A 416 19.40 8.05 6.07
CA ALA A 416 18.22 8.69 5.51
C ALA A 416 16.93 7.89 5.74
N LYS A 417 16.98 6.56 5.76
CA LYS A 417 15.83 5.70 6.07
C LYS A 417 15.42 5.80 7.52
N TYR A 418 16.39 5.88 8.39
CA TYR A 418 16.17 5.99 9.84
C TYR A 418 15.73 7.39 10.25
N ALA A 419 16.12 8.42 9.48
CA ALA A 419 15.76 9.80 9.75
C ALA A 419 14.33 10.19 9.34
N LEU A 420 13.57 9.28 8.73
CA LEU A 420 12.17 9.55 8.41
C LEU A 420 11.36 9.69 9.71
N PRO A 421 10.66 10.82 9.93
CA PRO A 421 9.86 11.03 11.15
C PRO A 421 8.87 9.89 11.40
N ALA A 422 8.79 9.41 12.63
CA ALA A 422 8.00 8.23 13.00
C ALA A 422 6.53 8.32 12.58
N TYR A 423 5.91 9.51 12.70
CA TYR A 423 4.52 9.72 12.29
C TYR A 423 4.31 9.58 10.77
N LYS A 424 5.31 9.91 9.94
CA LYS A 424 5.22 9.75 8.47
C LYS A 424 5.10 8.28 8.07
N HIS A 425 5.71 7.36 8.83
CA HIS A 425 5.55 5.93 8.57
C HIS A 425 4.10 5.45 8.68
N LEU A 426 3.28 6.11 9.51
CA LEU A 426 1.84 5.81 9.60
C LEU A 426 1.06 6.32 8.38
N LEU A 427 1.51 7.43 7.78
CA LEU A 427 0.85 8.01 6.60
C LEU A 427 1.31 7.40 5.28
N LEU A 428 2.48 6.75 5.26
CA LEU A 428 3.10 6.22 4.05
C LEU A 428 2.78 4.75 3.81
N GLY A 429 2.69 4.40 2.53
CA GLY A 429 2.49 3.02 2.09
C GLY A 429 1.14 2.43 2.48
N SER A 430 1.07 1.12 2.48
CA SER A 430 -0.13 0.32 2.73
C SER A 430 -0.47 0.10 4.21
N LEU A 431 0.24 0.76 5.15
CA LEU A 431 0.10 0.44 6.58
C LEU A 431 -1.34 0.61 7.08
N VAL A 432 -1.98 1.76 6.79
CA VAL A 432 -3.34 2.02 7.28
C VAL A 432 -4.36 1.10 6.61
N PHE A 433 -4.21 0.83 5.31
CA PHE A 433 -5.06 -0.13 4.62
C PHE A 433 -4.92 -1.55 5.20
N GLY A 434 -3.68 -1.99 5.41
CA GLY A 434 -3.37 -3.31 5.97
C GLY A 434 -3.89 -3.49 7.39
N LEU A 435 -3.73 -2.49 8.26
CA LEU A 435 -4.20 -2.57 9.65
C LEU A 435 -5.73 -2.55 9.76
N VAL A 436 -6.44 -1.89 8.83
CA VAL A 436 -7.91 -1.79 8.85
C VAL A 436 -8.57 -3.04 8.25
N PHE A 437 -8.16 -3.43 7.05
CA PHE A 437 -8.91 -4.41 6.26
C PHE A 437 -8.28 -5.80 6.20
N MET A 438 -6.98 -5.93 6.48
CA MET A 438 -6.26 -7.20 6.31
C MET A 438 -5.85 -7.85 7.63
N ALA A 439 -5.29 -7.08 8.56
CA ALA A 439 -4.86 -7.61 9.85
C ALA A 439 -6.03 -7.88 10.81
N THR A 440 -7.21 -7.33 10.52
CA THR A 440 -8.45 -7.56 11.29
C THR A 440 -9.28 -8.71 10.74
N ASP A 441 -8.78 -9.46 9.74
CA ASP A 441 -9.45 -10.65 9.23
C ASP A 441 -9.76 -11.62 10.39
N PRO A 442 -11.04 -11.99 10.60
CA PRO A 442 -11.44 -12.78 11.75
C PRO A 442 -10.91 -14.21 11.72
N VAL A 443 -10.57 -14.73 10.55
CA VAL A 443 -10.12 -16.11 10.38
C VAL A 443 -8.63 -16.25 10.70
N SER A 444 -7.80 -15.37 10.13
CA SER A 444 -6.35 -15.46 10.26
C SER A 444 -5.77 -14.68 11.45
N SER A 445 -6.58 -13.83 12.12
CA SER A 445 -6.16 -13.08 13.31
C SER A 445 -6.51 -13.80 14.62
N PRO A 446 -5.82 -13.50 15.75
CA PRO A 446 -6.12 -14.11 17.04
C PRO A 446 -7.54 -13.85 17.55
N GLY A 447 -8.14 -14.86 18.20
CA GLY A 447 -9.46 -14.74 18.81
C GLY A 447 -9.47 -14.02 20.16
N MET A 448 -8.42 -14.19 20.98
CA MET A 448 -8.37 -13.66 22.34
C MET A 448 -7.98 -12.19 22.43
N LYS A 449 -8.67 -11.41 23.26
CA LYS A 449 -8.44 -9.96 23.43
C LYS A 449 -6.99 -9.58 23.73
N ARG A 450 -6.26 -10.40 24.51
CA ARG A 450 -4.84 -10.16 24.85
C ARG A 450 -3.93 -10.50 23.70
N ALA A 451 -4.18 -11.61 23.01
CA ALA A 451 -3.42 -12.04 21.86
C ALA A 451 -3.49 -10.98 20.74
N ARG A 452 -4.63 -10.33 20.54
CA ARG A 452 -4.81 -9.26 19.55
C ARG A 452 -3.89 -8.05 19.77
N TRP A 453 -3.60 -7.70 21.02
CA TRP A 453 -2.63 -6.65 21.33
C TRP A 453 -1.21 -7.07 20.96
N LEU A 454 -0.80 -8.27 21.37
CA LEU A 454 0.53 -8.80 21.04
C LEU A 454 0.72 -8.98 19.52
N TYR A 455 -0.29 -9.50 18.86
CA TYR A 455 -0.33 -9.66 17.41
C TYR A 455 -0.19 -8.32 16.69
N GLY A 456 -0.94 -7.31 17.10
CA GLY A 456 -0.85 -5.98 16.50
C GLY A 456 0.51 -5.31 16.71
N ILE A 457 1.08 -5.38 17.93
CA ILE A 457 2.42 -4.85 18.20
C ILE A 457 3.46 -5.58 17.35
N LEU A 458 3.38 -6.92 17.26
CA LEU A 458 4.28 -7.72 16.44
C LEU A 458 4.26 -7.28 14.97
N ILE A 459 3.06 -7.16 14.38
CA ILE A 459 2.92 -6.71 12.98
C ILE A 459 3.46 -5.29 12.81
N GLY A 460 3.05 -4.34 13.67
CA GLY A 460 3.50 -2.96 13.56
C GLY A 460 5.02 -2.82 13.61
N THR A 461 5.65 -3.52 14.55
CA THR A 461 7.11 -3.57 14.67
C THR A 461 7.75 -4.17 13.42
N MET A 462 7.25 -5.32 12.95
CA MET A 462 7.80 -6.00 11.77
C MET A 462 7.65 -5.18 10.49
N VAL A 463 6.56 -4.42 10.33
CA VAL A 463 6.40 -3.50 9.17
C VAL A 463 7.57 -2.52 9.12
N ILE A 464 7.89 -1.88 10.24
CA ILE A 464 8.96 -0.87 10.27
C ILE A 464 10.32 -1.52 10.09
N VAL A 465 10.58 -2.65 10.74
CA VAL A 465 11.83 -3.40 10.59
C VAL A 465 12.06 -3.79 9.11
N ILE A 466 11.05 -4.35 8.44
CA ILE A 466 11.16 -4.72 7.02
C ILE A 466 11.39 -3.48 6.16
N ARG A 467 10.62 -2.40 6.37
CA ARG A 467 10.76 -1.15 5.61
C ARG A 467 12.14 -0.51 5.73
N THR A 468 12.74 -0.55 6.91
CA THR A 468 13.98 0.15 7.19
C THR A 468 15.22 -0.69 6.88
N ILE A 469 15.20 -1.98 7.19
CA ILE A 469 16.36 -2.85 7.03
C ILE A 469 16.48 -3.38 5.61
N ASN A 470 15.35 -3.74 4.97
CA ASN A 470 15.41 -4.37 3.65
C ASN A 470 14.92 -3.42 2.54
N PRO A 471 15.83 -2.87 1.72
CA PRO A 471 15.47 -1.97 0.61
C PRO A 471 14.66 -2.63 -0.50
N ALA A 472 14.74 -3.96 -0.64
CA ALA A 472 13.99 -4.70 -1.64
C ALA A 472 12.49 -4.77 -1.34
N PHE A 473 12.08 -4.56 -0.07
CA PHE A 473 10.69 -4.66 0.39
C PHE A 473 10.21 -3.38 1.08
N PRO A 474 10.16 -2.26 0.37
CA PRO A 474 9.89 -0.96 0.99
C PRO A 474 8.53 -0.89 1.68
N GLU A 475 7.53 -1.62 1.22
CA GLU A 475 6.19 -1.57 1.80
C GLU A 475 6.03 -2.43 3.07
N GLY A 476 6.63 -3.60 3.12
CA GLY A 476 6.73 -4.47 4.30
C GLY A 476 5.44 -5.00 4.93
N VAL A 477 4.29 -4.34 4.72
CA VAL A 477 3.02 -4.62 5.41
C VAL A 477 2.48 -6.01 5.10
N MET A 478 2.52 -6.40 3.83
CA MET A 478 2.05 -7.71 3.39
C MET A 478 2.80 -8.85 4.12
N LEU A 479 4.12 -8.80 4.12
CA LEU A 479 4.96 -9.82 4.76
C LEU A 479 4.78 -9.83 6.27
N ALA A 480 4.67 -8.65 6.89
CA ALA A 480 4.46 -8.53 8.32
C ALA A 480 3.11 -9.12 8.77
N ILE A 481 2.02 -8.91 7.99
CA ILE A 481 0.72 -9.51 8.31
C ILE A 481 0.75 -11.02 8.11
N LEU A 482 1.31 -11.51 6.99
CA LEU A 482 1.45 -12.95 6.75
C LEU A 482 2.29 -13.62 7.85
N PHE A 483 3.39 -12.99 8.26
CA PHE A 483 4.19 -13.44 9.40
C PHE A 483 3.35 -13.47 10.68
N GLY A 484 2.62 -12.39 10.99
CA GLY A 484 1.73 -12.32 12.13
C GLY A 484 0.68 -13.44 12.15
N ASN A 485 0.07 -13.74 10.99
CA ASN A 485 -0.94 -14.78 10.85
C ASN A 485 -0.40 -16.15 11.24
N VAL A 486 0.84 -16.49 10.85
CA VAL A 486 1.49 -17.75 11.26
C VAL A 486 1.62 -17.86 12.77
N PHE A 487 1.89 -16.75 13.45
CA PHE A 487 2.03 -16.72 14.91
C PHE A 487 0.71 -16.52 15.66
N ALA A 488 -0.39 -16.22 14.99
CA ALA A 488 -1.68 -15.97 15.63
C ALA A 488 -2.15 -17.11 16.58
N PRO A 489 -2.09 -18.40 16.18
CA PRO A 489 -2.47 -19.50 17.07
C PRO A 489 -1.56 -19.63 18.31
N LEU A 490 -0.26 -19.36 18.15
CA LEU A 490 0.70 -19.37 19.25
C LEU A 490 0.40 -18.27 20.26
N LEU A 491 0.07 -17.07 19.79
CA LEU A 491 -0.31 -15.95 20.64
C LEU A 491 -1.61 -16.21 21.41
N ASP A 492 -2.58 -16.87 20.77
CA ASP A 492 -3.81 -17.31 21.45
C ASP A 492 -3.51 -18.37 22.51
N HIS A 493 -2.62 -19.32 22.25
CA HIS A 493 -2.18 -20.31 23.23
C HIS A 493 -1.55 -19.66 24.47
N PHE A 494 -0.66 -18.70 24.30
CA PHE A 494 -0.08 -17.95 25.43
C PHE A 494 -1.12 -17.16 26.21
N ALA A 495 -2.05 -16.51 25.51
CA ALA A 495 -3.13 -15.77 26.15
C ALA A 495 -4.05 -16.69 26.96
N LEU A 496 -4.37 -17.88 26.43
CA LEU A 496 -5.20 -18.90 27.08
C LEU A 496 -4.51 -19.43 28.31
N ASN A 497 -3.23 -19.77 28.25
CA ASN A 497 -2.45 -20.25 29.39
C ASN A 497 -2.38 -19.21 30.51
N SER A 498 -2.21 -17.93 30.16
CA SER A 498 -2.26 -16.83 31.13
C SER A 498 -3.64 -16.69 31.78
N PHE A 499 -4.71 -16.92 31.02
CA PHE A 499 -6.07 -16.93 31.54
C PHE A 499 -6.31 -18.10 32.50
N ARG A 500 -5.96 -19.35 32.12
CA ARG A 500 -6.08 -20.55 32.94
C ARG A 500 -5.34 -20.41 34.27
N LYS A 501 -4.09 -19.89 34.25
CA LYS A 501 -3.33 -19.66 35.49
C LYS A 501 -4.02 -18.67 36.45
N ARG A 502 -4.68 -17.64 35.93
CA ARG A 502 -5.41 -16.67 36.75
C ARG A 502 -6.68 -17.23 37.37
N TYR A 503 -7.45 -18.00 36.61
CA TYR A 503 -8.69 -18.61 37.11
C TYR A 503 -8.42 -19.79 38.02
N GLY A 504 -7.43 -20.64 37.76
CA GLY A 504 -7.01 -21.70 38.64
C GLY A 504 -6.56 -21.20 40.01
N LYS A 505 -5.82 -20.09 40.08
CA LYS A 505 -5.46 -19.46 41.36
C LYS A 505 -6.67 -18.88 42.11
N LYS A 506 -7.69 -18.37 41.42
CA LYS A 506 -8.92 -17.86 42.03
C LYS A 506 -9.80 -19.03 42.58
N SER A 507 -9.88 -20.11 41.84
CA SER A 507 -10.61 -21.32 42.30
C SER A 507 -9.95 -21.95 43.51
N ALA A 508 -8.61 -22.05 43.52
CA ALA A 508 -7.87 -22.57 44.69
C ALA A 508 -7.88 -21.63 45.92
N ALA A 509 -8.21 -20.37 45.76
CA ALA A 509 -8.37 -19.42 46.87
C ALA A 509 -9.80 -19.34 47.43
N LEU A 510 -10.75 -20.04 46.80
CA LEU A 510 -12.14 -20.12 47.21
C LEU A 510 -12.48 -21.50 47.88
N HIS A 511 -11.54 -22.42 47.85
CA HIS A 511 -11.51 -23.66 48.61
C HIS A 511 -10.43 -23.60 49.69
#